data_fcadccba27ce0ef8c88a16ef5390e0fc
#
_entry.id   fcadccba27ce0ef8c88a16ef5390e0fc
#
_cell.length_a   1.000
_cell.length_b   1.000
_cell.length_c   1.000
_cell.angle_alpha   90.00
_cell.angle_beta   90.00
_cell.angle_gamma   90.00
#
_symmetry.space_group_name_H-M   'P 1'
#
loop_
_entity.id
_entity.type
_entity.pdbx_description
1 polymer ?
#
loop_
_entity_poly.entity_id
_entity_poly.type
_entity_poly.pdbx_seq_one_letter_code
_entity_poly.pdbx_strand_id
1 'polypeptide(L)'
;RRYTLSLHDALPISVTDIDGNFVLKLTSSKATLEFKYLGYQDKTMKVTQKGNVDLGTIALSLDAKTLGDVVITSSIAVARKTPVAVTTLAPEFIEEKLGTQEFPEILKSTPGVYATKQGGAYGDSKINMRGFKSENIAVMVNGIPMNDMEWGGLYWSNWAGLSDVTRSMQTQRGLGASKVSAPSVGGSINIVTRTIDQKKGGSISYAMGNDGYNKLLFHVSTGMSKDGWALTLLGGKTWGDGYIQGTEFSAYNYFVNIAKRINDAHQISFTAFGSPQWHNQRSNKDGLSIKGWQAVKNYMGDKSPYRYNPTYGFGPNGERMSASHNEYHKPQLSLNHQWQINEKSSLSTAAYVSIGRGYGNAGQGYKKDANGTTYRNMWYGSYKGNLNTYFRNSDGTFAYDQIYDMNEASDNGSMMAMSKSINEHNWYGLLSTYTTKFGDYIDFYGGIDFRY
;
A
#
# COMPACT_ATOMS: atom_id res chain seq x y z
N ARG A 1 -0.22 25.35 -20.27
CA ARG A 1 0.21 26.12 -19.06
C ARG A 1 -0.38 25.41 -17.86
N ARG A 2 0.48 24.73 -17.09
CA ARG A 2 0.13 24.16 -15.77
C ARG A 2 0.21 25.28 -14.75
N TYR A 3 -0.86 25.55 -14.05
CA TYR A 3 -0.82 26.33 -12.82
C TYR A 3 -0.76 25.36 -11.65
N THR A 4 0.41 25.18 -11.11
CA THR A 4 0.60 24.57 -9.80
C THR A 4 0.56 25.74 -8.81
N LEU A 5 -0.50 25.88 -8.04
CA LEU A 5 -0.54 26.72 -6.86
C LEU A 5 0.23 25.97 -5.76
N SER A 6 1.54 26.17 -5.70
CA SER A 6 2.36 25.83 -4.55
C SER A 6 2.29 27.00 -3.58
N LEU A 7 1.66 26.81 -2.44
CA LEU A 7 1.62 27.77 -1.34
C LEU A 7 2.87 27.75 -0.45
N HIS A 8 3.90 27.00 -0.85
CA HIS A 8 5.23 27.03 -0.23
C HIS A 8 6.27 27.13 -1.32
N ASP A 9 7.16 28.12 -1.20
CA ASP A 9 8.43 28.13 -1.91
C ASP A 9 9.10 26.77 -1.60
N ALA A 10 9.28 25.95 -2.62
CA ALA A 10 9.92 24.66 -2.46
C ALA A 10 11.36 24.93 -1.98
N LEU A 11 11.62 24.63 -0.72
CA LEU A 11 12.97 24.69 -0.17
C LEU A 11 13.82 23.66 -0.92
N PRO A 12 15.04 24.00 -1.35
CA PRO A 12 15.92 23.04 -1.99
C PRO A 12 16.25 21.89 -1.03
N ILE A 13 16.01 20.66 -1.48
CA ILE A 13 16.23 19.43 -0.71
C ILE A 13 17.33 18.62 -1.41
N SER A 14 18.22 18.02 -0.64
CA SER A 14 19.21 17.05 -1.10
C SER A 14 19.23 15.84 -0.19
N VAL A 15 19.51 14.68 -0.76
CA VAL A 15 19.70 13.43 -0.03
C VAL A 15 21.17 13.03 -0.15
N THR A 16 21.72 12.43 0.91
CA THR A 16 23.09 11.93 0.88
C THR A 16 23.24 10.72 -0.03
N ASP A 17 24.37 10.59 -0.68
CA ASP A 17 24.78 9.37 -1.38
C ASP A 17 25.11 8.24 -0.38
N ILE A 18 25.55 7.10 -0.92
CA ILE A 18 25.91 5.91 -0.12
C ILE A 18 27.07 6.16 0.87
N ASP A 19 27.91 7.14 0.58
CA ASP A 19 29.05 7.51 1.40
C ASP A 19 28.74 8.65 2.37
N GLY A 20 27.50 9.16 2.34
CA GLY A 20 27.01 10.22 3.19
C GLY A 20 27.31 11.62 2.65
N ASN A 21 27.78 11.75 1.39
CA ASN A 21 28.03 13.05 0.78
C ASN A 21 26.74 13.63 0.20
N PHE A 22 26.59 14.94 0.25
CA PHE A 22 25.48 15.65 -0.39
C PHE A 22 25.96 16.93 -1.07
N VAL A 23 25.21 17.35 -2.08
CA VAL A 23 25.39 18.65 -2.73
C VAL A 23 24.04 19.35 -2.75
N LEU A 24 23.97 20.55 -2.23
CA LEU A 24 22.78 21.37 -2.20
C LEU A 24 23.04 22.70 -2.90
N LYS A 25 22.25 23.02 -3.93
CA LYS A 25 22.29 24.33 -4.60
C LYS A 25 21.36 25.29 -3.89
N LEU A 26 21.91 26.38 -3.39
CA LEU A 26 21.17 27.43 -2.73
C LEU A 26 20.97 28.62 -3.67
N THR A 27 19.81 29.22 -3.62
CA THR A 27 19.46 30.44 -4.40
C THR A 27 19.82 31.76 -3.67
N SER A 28 20.19 31.64 -2.38
CA SER A 28 20.55 32.79 -1.53
C SER A 28 21.92 32.60 -0.92
N SER A 29 22.63 33.71 -0.70
CA SER A 29 23.92 33.75 0.01
C SER A 29 23.81 33.53 1.52
N LYS A 30 22.61 33.54 2.07
CA LYS A 30 22.28 33.23 3.46
C LYS A 30 21.21 32.18 3.50
N ALA A 31 21.48 31.06 4.16
CA ALA A 31 20.50 29.98 4.32
C ALA A 31 20.63 29.33 5.70
N THR A 32 19.53 28.77 6.17
CA THR A 32 19.55 27.87 7.31
C THR A 32 19.31 26.45 6.77
N LEU A 33 20.31 25.61 6.91
CA LEU A 33 20.22 24.20 6.54
C LEU A 33 19.69 23.40 7.71
N GLU A 34 18.76 22.51 7.45
CA GLU A 34 18.23 21.57 8.42
C GLU A 34 18.64 20.15 8.00
N PHE A 35 19.34 19.44 8.87
CA PHE A 35 19.79 18.07 8.66
C PHE A 35 18.92 17.14 9.48
N LYS A 36 18.29 16.16 8.81
CA LYS A 36 17.43 15.18 9.43
C LYS A 36 17.85 13.77 9.06
N TYR A 37 17.92 12.92 10.05
CA TYR A 37 18.12 11.50 9.83
C TYR A 37 17.34 10.71 10.88
N LEU A 38 16.71 9.62 10.47
CA LEU A 38 15.86 8.80 11.34
C LEU A 38 16.66 8.27 12.55
N GLY A 39 16.18 8.56 13.78
CA GLY A 39 16.85 8.17 15.02
C GLY A 39 17.94 9.15 15.49
N TYR A 40 18.06 10.31 14.84
CA TYR A 40 19.00 11.37 15.24
C TYR A 40 18.27 12.67 15.48
N GLN A 41 18.84 13.53 16.33
CA GLN A 41 18.31 14.87 16.57
C GLN A 41 18.48 15.74 15.32
N ASP A 42 17.43 16.48 14.99
CA ASP A 42 17.50 17.48 13.92
C ASP A 42 18.59 18.50 14.21
N LYS A 43 19.46 18.75 13.27
CA LYS A 43 20.55 19.73 13.41
C LYS A 43 20.33 20.86 12.41
N THR A 44 20.38 22.08 12.90
CA THR A 44 20.30 23.28 12.07
C THR A 44 21.64 23.98 12.00
N MET A 45 22.03 24.46 10.81
CA MET A 45 23.24 25.21 10.57
C MET A 45 22.95 26.44 9.70
N LYS A 46 23.39 27.61 10.14
CA LYS A 46 23.31 28.83 9.33
C LYS A 46 24.55 28.91 8.45
N VAL A 47 24.33 29.05 7.15
CA VAL A 47 25.38 29.24 6.16
C VAL A 47 25.26 30.64 5.58
N THR A 48 26.38 31.38 5.57
CA THR A 48 26.44 32.74 5.04
C THR A 48 27.71 32.85 4.20
N GLN A 49 27.63 32.53 2.91
CA GLN A 49 28.78 32.67 2.01
C GLN A 49 28.36 32.85 0.55
N LYS A 50 29.29 33.33 -0.28
CA LYS A 50 29.20 33.42 -1.74
C LYS A 50 30.08 32.37 -2.37
N GLY A 51 29.56 31.54 -3.27
CA GLY A 51 30.27 30.49 -3.99
C GLY A 51 30.14 29.09 -3.36
N ASN A 52 30.97 28.16 -3.79
CA ASN A 52 30.99 26.78 -3.26
C ASN A 52 31.58 26.76 -1.85
N VAL A 53 30.90 26.07 -0.95
CA VAL A 53 31.27 25.94 0.46
C VAL A 53 31.32 24.47 0.81
N ASP A 54 32.46 24.03 1.31
CA ASP A 54 32.58 22.72 1.95
C ASP A 54 32.22 22.86 3.43
N LEU A 55 31.18 22.14 3.85
CA LEU A 55 30.70 22.17 5.23
C LEU A 55 31.43 21.14 6.12
N GLY A 56 32.30 20.35 5.53
CA GLY A 56 32.97 19.26 6.23
C GLY A 56 32.01 18.17 6.70
N THR A 57 32.45 17.39 7.67
CA THR A 57 31.62 16.31 8.25
C THR A 57 30.64 16.86 9.27
N ILE A 58 29.35 16.64 9.00
CA ILE A 58 28.25 17.04 9.89
C ILE A 58 27.81 15.85 10.71
N ALA A 59 28.28 15.77 11.95
CA ALA A 59 27.83 14.74 12.88
C ALA A 59 26.46 15.06 13.45
N LEU A 60 25.52 14.10 13.39
CA LEU A 60 24.23 14.12 14.06
C LEU A 60 24.32 13.35 15.37
N SER A 61 23.73 13.88 16.44
CA SER A 61 23.61 13.20 17.73
C SER A 61 22.44 12.24 17.71
N LEU A 62 22.61 11.05 18.28
CA LEU A 62 21.49 10.12 18.48
C LEU A 62 20.42 10.83 19.31
N ASP A 63 19.17 10.72 18.89
CA ASP A 63 18.05 11.25 19.67
C ASP A 63 17.69 10.29 20.79
N ALA A 64 18.41 10.42 21.92
CA ALA A 64 18.17 9.62 23.12
C ALA A 64 16.83 9.96 23.83
N LYS A 65 16.06 10.94 23.33
CA LYS A 65 14.82 11.40 23.97
C LYS A 65 13.55 10.81 23.37
N THR A 66 13.62 10.11 22.26
CA THR A 66 12.43 9.53 21.61
C THR A 66 12.30 8.04 21.93
N LEU A 67 11.68 7.73 23.08
CA LEU A 67 11.14 6.39 23.34
C LEU A 67 10.18 5.92 22.23
N GLY A 68 9.65 6.84 21.41
CA GLY A 68 8.79 6.54 20.26
C GLY A 68 9.45 5.69 19.18
N ASP A 69 10.77 5.74 19.09
CA ASP A 69 11.52 5.00 18.05
C ASP A 69 11.87 3.56 18.47
N VAL A 70 11.78 3.21 19.75
CA VAL A 70 12.24 1.91 20.26
C VAL A 70 11.41 0.74 19.72
N VAL A 71 10.11 0.91 19.56
CA VAL A 71 9.21 -0.15 19.03
C VAL A 71 9.53 -0.52 17.60
N ILE A 72 9.80 0.49 16.87
CA ILE A 72 9.98 0.43 15.42
C ILE A 72 11.41 0.03 15.10
N THR A 73 12.37 0.45 15.93
CA THR A 73 13.78 0.09 15.77
C THR A 73 14.08 -1.37 16.05
N SER A 74 13.28 -2.06 16.87
CA SER A 74 13.49 -3.50 17.11
C SER A 74 13.21 -4.35 15.84
N SER A 75 12.34 -3.88 14.96
CA SER A 75 12.00 -4.55 13.70
C SER A 75 12.76 -4.02 12.48
N ILE A 76 13.50 -2.90 12.63
CA ILE A 76 14.20 -2.24 11.54
C ILE A 76 15.66 -2.72 11.48
N ALA A 77 16.09 -3.16 10.30
CA ALA A 77 17.50 -3.39 10.02
C ALA A 77 18.23 -2.03 9.92
N VAL A 78 19.34 -1.90 10.62
CA VAL A 78 20.16 -0.70 10.56
C VAL A 78 21.11 -0.81 9.38
N ALA A 79 21.02 0.12 8.42
CA ALA A 79 21.91 0.18 7.27
C ALA A 79 23.38 0.17 7.73
N ARG A 80 24.21 -0.64 7.06
CA ARG A 80 25.65 -0.85 7.33
C ARG A 80 25.99 -1.58 8.64
N LYS A 81 25.04 -1.78 9.57
CA LYS A 81 25.24 -2.59 10.77
C LYS A 81 24.66 -3.98 10.62
N THR A 82 23.49 -4.08 10.00
CA THR A 82 22.85 -5.37 9.71
C THR A 82 23.35 -5.86 8.36
N PRO A 83 23.88 -7.08 8.24
CA PRO A 83 24.49 -7.58 6.99
C PRO A 83 23.43 -8.01 5.96
N VAL A 84 22.53 -7.10 5.62
CA VAL A 84 21.41 -7.31 4.68
C VAL A 84 21.27 -6.12 3.73
N ALA A 85 20.75 -6.38 2.54
CA ALA A 85 20.46 -5.33 1.57
C ALA A 85 19.16 -4.61 1.95
N VAL A 86 19.26 -3.44 2.55
CA VAL A 86 18.13 -2.63 3.03
C VAL A 86 18.02 -1.34 2.23
N THR A 87 16.79 -0.93 1.95
CA THR A 87 16.46 0.39 1.41
C THR A 87 15.36 1.00 2.29
N THR A 88 15.57 2.23 2.72
CA THR A 88 14.56 2.99 3.50
C THR A 88 14.05 4.16 2.66
N LEU A 89 12.73 4.26 2.53
CA LEU A 89 12.05 5.38 1.88
C LEU A 89 11.54 6.31 2.96
N ALA A 90 11.95 7.56 2.87
CA ALA A 90 11.51 8.63 3.78
C ALA A 90 10.11 9.15 3.40
N PRO A 91 9.38 9.79 4.33
CA PRO A 91 8.03 10.29 4.06
C PRO A 91 7.99 11.31 2.92
N GLU A 92 8.98 12.18 2.84
CA GLU A 92 9.09 13.21 1.79
C GLU A 92 9.21 12.56 0.41
N PHE A 93 9.99 11.49 0.29
CA PHE A 93 10.11 10.74 -0.96
C PHE A 93 8.79 10.07 -1.35
N ILE A 94 8.06 9.50 -0.37
CA ILE A 94 6.76 8.88 -0.60
C ILE A 94 5.76 9.94 -1.08
N GLU A 95 5.69 11.08 -0.43
CA GLU A 95 4.78 12.18 -0.75
C GLU A 95 5.04 12.76 -2.15
N GLU A 96 6.32 12.99 -2.50
CA GLU A 96 6.70 13.53 -3.81
C GLU A 96 6.50 12.56 -4.97
N LYS A 97 6.76 11.26 -4.76
CA LYS A 97 6.80 10.26 -5.84
C LYS A 97 5.51 9.49 -6.02
N LEU A 98 4.69 9.40 -4.99
CA LEU A 98 3.46 8.60 -5.07
C LEU A 98 2.49 9.14 -6.11
N GLY A 99 2.18 10.44 -6.08
CA GLY A 99 1.23 11.06 -7.01
C GLY A 99 -0.11 10.32 -7.03
N THR A 100 -0.52 9.84 -8.22
CA THR A 100 -1.73 9.04 -8.42
C THR A 100 -1.44 7.51 -8.43
N GLN A 101 -0.22 7.12 -8.10
CA GLN A 101 0.18 5.71 -8.07
C GLN A 101 -0.36 5.01 -6.83
N GLU A 102 -0.50 3.69 -6.93
CA GLU A 102 -0.78 2.88 -5.74
C GLU A 102 0.46 2.73 -4.87
N PHE A 103 0.23 2.55 -3.57
CA PHE A 103 1.32 2.54 -2.59
C PHE A 103 2.48 1.59 -2.92
N PRO A 104 2.25 0.35 -3.39
CA PRO A 104 3.34 -0.54 -3.78
C PRO A 104 4.22 -0.03 -4.92
N GLU A 105 3.67 0.84 -5.78
CA GLU A 105 4.40 1.35 -6.94
C GLU A 105 5.56 2.28 -6.55
N ILE A 106 5.54 2.86 -5.35
CA ILE A 106 6.66 3.64 -4.81
C ILE A 106 7.94 2.81 -4.74
N LEU A 107 7.82 1.49 -4.59
CA LEU A 107 8.93 0.55 -4.54
C LEU A 107 9.61 0.29 -5.89
N LYS A 108 9.06 0.78 -7.00
CA LYS A 108 9.68 0.68 -8.33
C LYS A 108 11.09 1.28 -8.39
N SER A 109 11.37 2.25 -7.52
CA SER A 109 12.70 2.84 -7.38
C SER A 109 13.67 1.99 -6.54
N THR A 110 13.19 0.93 -5.89
CA THR A 110 13.99 0.07 -5.03
C THR A 110 14.67 -1.02 -5.87
N PRO A 111 16.01 -1.13 -5.88
CA PRO A 111 16.69 -2.14 -6.66
C PRO A 111 16.24 -3.56 -6.34
N GLY A 112 15.96 -4.38 -7.37
CA GLY A 112 15.50 -5.76 -7.21
C GLY A 112 14.04 -5.93 -6.80
N VAL A 113 13.26 -4.85 -6.80
CA VAL A 113 11.80 -4.87 -6.60
C VAL A 113 11.10 -4.51 -7.91
N TYR A 114 10.13 -5.30 -8.28
CA TYR A 114 9.22 -5.04 -9.40
C TYR A 114 7.81 -4.91 -8.86
N ALA A 115 7.23 -3.73 -9.01
CA ALA A 115 5.85 -3.45 -8.62
C ALA A 115 5.02 -3.09 -9.85
N THR A 116 3.84 -3.67 -9.99
CA THR A 116 2.96 -3.45 -11.15
C THR A 116 1.51 -3.48 -10.73
N LYS A 117 0.67 -2.71 -11.45
CA LYS A 117 -0.78 -2.81 -11.34
C LYS A 117 -1.25 -4.14 -11.93
N GLN A 118 -2.19 -4.78 -11.24
CA GLN A 118 -2.90 -5.92 -11.76
C GLN A 118 -4.28 -5.48 -12.24
N GLY A 119 -4.89 -6.18 -13.20
CA GLY A 119 -6.19 -5.79 -13.74
C GLY A 119 -6.18 -4.46 -14.52
N GLY A 120 -5.05 -3.75 -14.58
CA GLY A 120 -4.86 -2.49 -15.32
C GLY A 120 -5.52 -1.27 -14.70
N ALA A 121 -6.00 -1.37 -13.47
CA ALA A 121 -6.72 -0.33 -12.75
C ALA A 121 -6.27 -0.23 -11.29
N TYR A 122 -7.06 0.44 -10.47
CA TYR A 122 -6.86 0.59 -9.04
C TYR A 122 -7.02 -0.73 -8.29
N GLY A 123 -6.21 -0.92 -7.24
CA GLY A 123 -6.50 -1.82 -6.13
C GLY A 123 -5.60 -3.04 -6.00
N ASP A 124 -5.12 -3.63 -7.09
CA ASP A 124 -4.45 -4.93 -7.05
C ASP A 124 -3.01 -4.87 -7.54
N SER A 125 -2.25 -3.95 -6.99
CA SER A 125 -0.81 -3.95 -7.25
C SER A 125 -0.14 -5.21 -6.72
N LYS A 126 0.80 -5.74 -7.49
CA LYS A 126 1.66 -6.87 -7.09
C LYS A 126 3.10 -6.46 -6.98
N ILE A 127 3.79 -7.09 -6.03
CA ILE A 127 5.21 -6.90 -5.78
C ILE A 127 5.92 -8.23 -6.03
N ASN A 128 7.00 -8.17 -6.79
CA ASN A 128 8.00 -9.23 -6.87
C ASN A 128 9.33 -8.68 -6.36
N MET A 129 10.00 -9.44 -5.51
CA MET A 129 11.29 -9.05 -4.95
C MET A 129 12.31 -10.15 -5.24
N ARG A 130 13.37 -9.81 -6.00
CA ARG A 130 14.39 -10.78 -6.47
C ARG A 130 13.78 -12.03 -7.14
N GLY A 131 12.67 -11.88 -7.89
CA GLY A 131 11.96 -12.96 -8.55
C GLY A 131 10.94 -13.70 -7.67
N PHE A 132 10.91 -13.45 -6.35
CA PHE A 132 9.91 -14.01 -5.46
C PHE A 132 8.61 -13.22 -5.54
N LYS A 133 7.48 -13.94 -5.55
CA LYS A 133 6.14 -13.35 -5.59
C LYS A 133 5.72 -12.85 -4.20
N SER A 134 4.63 -12.08 -4.17
CA SER A 134 4.07 -11.45 -2.96
C SER A 134 3.86 -12.43 -1.79
N GLU A 135 3.53 -13.69 -2.08
CA GLU A 135 3.32 -14.76 -1.07
C GLU A 135 4.59 -15.11 -0.30
N ASN A 136 5.75 -14.78 -0.85
CA ASN A 136 7.06 -15.02 -0.27
C ASN A 136 7.74 -13.75 0.27
N ILE A 137 6.99 -12.66 0.42
CA ILE A 137 7.46 -11.38 0.91
C ILE A 137 6.65 -11.03 2.16
N ALA A 138 7.31 -10.92 3.31
CA ALA A 138 6.64 -10.46 4.53
C ALA A 138 6.35 -8.97 4.45
N VAL A 139 5.10 -8.58 4.68
CA VAL A 139 4.69 -7.18 4.79
C VAL A 139 4.19 -6.92 6.21
N MET A 140 4.68 -5.86 6.81
CA MET A 140 4.33 -5.48 8.18
C MET A 140 3.95 -4.02 8.26
N VAL A 141 3.02 -3.73 9.16
CA VAL A 141 2.68 -2.35 9.57
C VAL A 141 2.94 -2.24 11.07
N ASN A 142 3.86 -1.38 11.45
CA ASN A 142 4.30 -1.23 12.84
C ASN A 142 4.76 -2.56 13.49
N GLY A 143 5.42 -3.42 12.70
CA GLY A 143 5.88 -4.75 13.13
C GLY A 143 4.80 -5.84 13.11
N ILE A 144 3.53 -5.50 12.92
CA ILE A 144 2.43 -6.47 12.83
C ILE A 144 2.36 -7.04 11.42
N PRO A 145 2.44 -8.36 11.24
CA PRO A 145 2.33 -9.00 9.94
C PRO A 145 0.96 -8.80 9.32
N MET A 146 0.94 -8.47 8.03
CA MET A 146 -0.27 -8.16 7.26
C MET A 146 -0.62 -9.23 6.22
N ASN A 147 0.31 -10.14 5.95
CA ASN A 147 0.09 -11.24 5.00
C ASN A 147 -1.06 -12.12 5.45
N ASP A 148 -1.88 -12.51 4.50
CA ASP A 148 -2.96 -13.47 4.70
C ASP A 148 -2.42 -14.80 5.21
N MET A 149 -3.10 -15.39 6.21
CA MET A 149 -2.63 -16.63 6.85
C MET A 149 -2.89 -17.87 6.01
N GLU A 150 -3.79 -17.80 5.04
CA GLU A 150 -4.16 -18.93 4.19
C GLU A 150 -3.26 -19.03 2.95
N TRP A 151 -3.18 -17.93 2.15
CA TRP A 151 -2.41 -17.95 0.90
C TRP A 151 -1.08 -17.17 0.95
N GLY A 152 -0.81 -16.48 2.05
CA GLY A 152 0.47 -15.82 2.30
C GLY A 152 0.68 -14.45 1.64
N GLY A 153 -0.20 -14.01 0.77
CA GLY A 153 -0.04 -12.74 0.06
C GLY A 153 -0.80 -11.58 0.70
N LEU A 154 -0.90 -10.48 -0.05
CA LEU A 154 -1.51 -9.23 0.40
C LEU A 154 -2.30 -8.58 -0.72
N TYR A 155 -3.51 -8.09 -0.43
CA TYR A 155 -4.29 -7.21 -1.29
C TYR A 155 -4.14 -5.77 -0.84
N TRP A 156 -3.39 -4.97 -1.59
CA TRP A 156 -3.05 -3.59 -1.22
C TRP A 156 -4.26 -2.66 -1.22
N SER A 157 -5.31 -2.97 -1.96
CA SER A 157 -6.57 -2.24 -1.96
C SER A 157 -7.21 -2.14 -0.58
N ASN A 158 -6.97 -3.12 0.30
CA ASN A 158 -7.49 -3.11 1.67
C ASN A 158 -6.91 -1.99 2.54
N TRP A 159 -5.80 -1.38 2.12
CA TRP A 159 -5.10 -0.33 2.86
C TRP A 159 -4.65 0.83 1.97
N ALA A 160 -5.53 1.25 1.07
CA ALA A 160 -5.23 2.28 0.08
C ALA A 160 -4.74 3.62 0.67
N GLY A 161 -5.18 3.97 1.89
CA GLY A 161 -4.75 5.18 2.60
C GLY A 161 -3.48 5.03 3.43
N LEU A 162 -2.84 3.85 3.43
CA LEU A 162 -1.65 3.61 4.24
C LEU A 162 -0.48 4.52 3.86
N SER A 163 -0.35 4.88 2.58
CA SER A 163 0.66 5.82 2.08
C SER A 163 0.62 7.17 2.80
N ASP A 164 -0.58 7.65 3.11
CA ASP A 164 -0.80 9.00 3.64
C ASP A 164 -0.44 9.14 5.12
N VAL A 165 -0.34 8.00 5.81
CA VAL A 165 0.06 7.92 7.21
C VAL A 165 1.44 7.29 7.41
N THR A 166 2.10 6.91 6.34
CA THR A 166 3.42 6.28 6.42
C THR A 166 4.48 7.32 6.80
N ARG A 167 5.24 7.02 7.85
CA ARG A 167 6.43 7.75 8.28
C ARG A 167 7.66 7.26 7.53
N SER A 168 7.79 5.95 7.38
CA SER A 168 8.88 5.36 6.62
C SER A 168 8.50 3.97 6.13
N MET A 169 9.11 3.57 5.03
CA MET A 169 9.01 2.21 4.51
C MET A 169 10.40 1.64 4.37
N GLN A 170 10.67 0.55 5.04
CA GLN A 170 11.92 -0.16 4.94
C GLN A 170 11.74 -1.47 4.20
N THR A 171 12.55 -1.68 3.18
CA THR A 171 12.56 -2.89 2.36
C THR A 171 13.87 -3.63 2.58
N GLN A 172 13.79 -4.86 3.09
CA GLN A 172 14.89 -5.79 3.19
C GLN A 172 14.76 -6.83 2.10
N ARG A 173 15.81 -7.06 1.34
CA ARG A 173 15.81 -7.96 0.16
C ARG A 173 16.54 -9.25 0.45
N GLY A 174 15.82 -10.37 0.28
CA GLY A 174 16.31 -11.73 0.50
C GLY A 174 16.33 -12.14 1.97
N LEU A 175 16.83 -13.34 2.21
CA LEU A 175 17.04 -13.87 3.55
C LEU A 175 18.03 -13.00 4.29
N GLY A 176 17.66 -12.54 5.44
CA GLY A 176 18.51 -11.77 6.33
C GLY A 176 18.24 -12.13 7.78
N ALA A 177 19.01 -11.58 8.71
CA ALA A 177 18.70 -11.62 10.12
C ALA A 177 17.40 -10.81 10.35
N SER A 178 16.28 -11.39 9.95
CA SER A 178 14.98 -10.78 10.11
C SER A 178 14.62 -10.83 11.59
N LYS A 179 14.44 -9.68 12.19
CA LYS A 179 13.83 -9.54 13.52
C LYS A 179 12.31 -9.74 13.45
N VAL A 180 11.83 -10.34 12.38
CA VAL A 180 10.40 -10.48 12.07
C VAL A 180 10.02 -11.93 12.20
N SER A 181 8.91 -12.19 12.86
CA SER A 181 8.35 -13.52 13.06
C SER A 181 7.80 -14.17 11.77
N ALA A 182 7.46 -13.38 10.74
CA ALA A 182 6.93 -13.90 9.49
C ALA A 182 8.05 -14.46 8.60
N PRO A 183 8.00 -15.74 8.21
CA PRO A 183 8.97 -16.34 7.31
C PRO A 183 8.86 -15.70 5.92
N SER A 184 9.99 -15.29 5.35
CA SER A 184 10.01 -14.75 3.99
C SER A 184 11.36 -15.00 3.33
N VAL A 185 11.33 -15.70 2.21
CA VAL A 185 12.53 -15.99 1.40
C VAL A 185 12.83 -14.85 0.42
N GLY A 186 11.82 -14.11 -0.02
CA GLY A 186 11.97 -12.99 -0.94
C GLY A 186 12.51 -11.73 -0.26
N GLY A 187 12.15 -11.53 0.99
CA GLY A 187 12.49 -10.35 1.78
C GLY A 187 11.31 -9.82 2.59
N SER A 188 11.47 -8.65 3.17
CA SER A 188 10.41 -8.04 3.97
C SER A 188 10.23 -6.55 3.64
N ILE A 189 9.00 -6.08 3.83
CA ILE A 189 8.61 -4.67 3.75
C ILE A 189 8.04 -4.30 5.10
N ASN A 190 8.66 -3.36 5.80
CA ASN A 190 8.17 -2.84 7.06
C ASN A 190 7.71 -1.39 6.88
N ILE A 191 6.45 -1.15 7.13
CA ILE A 191 5.80 0.15 7.02
C ILE A 191 5.59 0.68 8.43
N VAL A 192 6.11 1.86 8.66
CA VAL A 192 6.00 2.55 9.93
C VAL A 192 5.03 3.70 9.76
N THR A 193 3.98 3.72 10.56
CA THR A 193 3.01 4.81 10.52
C THR A 193 3.44 5.99 11.40
N ARG A 194 2.88 7.16 11.09
CA ARG A 194 3.06 8.37 11.91
C ARG A 194 2.40 8.16 13.26
N THR A 195 3.11 8.48 14.33
CA THR A 195 2.67 8.25 15.71
C THR A 195 2.91 9.49 16.60
N ILE A 196 3.34 9.28 17.82
CA ILE A 196 3.52 10.28 18.89
C ILE A 196 4.49 11.43 18.52
N ASP A 197 5.39 11.22 17.60
CA ASP A 197 6.39 12.17 17.12
C ASP A 197 5.89 13.14 16.05
N GLN A 198 4.65 12.94 15.58
CA GLN A 198 4.03 13.85 14.61
C GLN A 198 3.89 15.25 15.20
N LYS A 199 4.39 16.26 14.49
CA LYS A 199 4.23 17.66 14.88
C LYS A 199 2.75 18.08 14.86
N LYS A 200 2.39 19.00 15.75
CA LYS A 200 1.06 19.62 15.75
C LYS A 200 0.80 20.31 14.42
N GLY A 201 -0.33 19.98 13.80
CA GLY A 201 -0.71 20.57 12.53
C GLY A 201 -1.82 19.79 11.84
N GLY A 202 -2.20 20.23 10.67
CA GLY A 202 -3.17 19.55 9.83
C GLY A 202 -3.09 20.02 8.39
N SER A 203 -3.67 19.25 7.50
CA SER A 203 -3.72 19.54 6.08
C SER A 203 -5.02 19.03 5.46
N ILE A 204 -5.46 19.72 4.43
CA ILE A 204 -6.48 19.23 3.50
C ILE A 204 -5.81 19.24 2.13
N SER A 205 -5.88 18.12 1.42
CA SER A 205 -5.32 18.01 0.08
C SER A 205 -6.34 17.44 -0.88
N TYR A 206 -6.30 17.94 -2.11
CA TYR A 206 -7.08 17.41 -3.21
C TYR A 206 -6.16 17.19 -4.41
N ALA A 207 -6.21 15.98 -4.96
CA ALA A 207 -5.47 15.62 -6.15
C ALA A 207 -6.42 15.11 -7.22
N MET A 208 -6.13 15.44 -8.47
CA MET A 208 -6.84 14.95 -9.65
C MET A 208 -5.85 14.47 -10.71
N GLY A 209 -6.30 13.53 -11.51
CA GLY A 209 -5.46 12.92 -12.54
C GLY A 209 -6.27 12.46 -13.74
N ASN A 210 -5.60 11.73 -14.64
CA ASN A 210 -6.22 11.16 -15.80
C ASN A 210 -7.31 10.15 -15.42
N ASP A 211 -8.23 9.90 -16.34
CA ASP A 211 -9.27 8.88 -16.23
C ASP A 211 -10.15 9.06 -14.97
N GLY A 212 -10.54 10.31 -14.70
CA GLY A 212 -11.44 10.65 -13.60
C GLY A 212 -10.84 10.43 -12.21
N TYR A 213 -9.52 10.23 -12.08
CA TYR A 213 -8.88 10.06 -10.76
C TYR A 213 -9.05 11.30 -9.91
N ASN A 214 -9.54 11.10 -8.69
CA ASN A 214 -9.68 12.12 -7.67
C ASN A 214 -9.28 11.55 -6.31
N LYS A 215 -8.63 12.37 -5.49
CA LYS A 215 -8.28 12.04 -4.10
C LYS A 215 -8.48 13.25 -3.22
N LEU A 216 -9.34 13.13 -2.22
CA LEU A 216 -9.53 14.13 -1.16
C LEU A 216 -9.01 13.53 0.15
N LEU A 217 -8.16 14.26 0.84
CA LEU A 217 -7.54 13.83 2.07
C LEU A 217 -7.61 14.93 3.13
N PHE A 218 -7.94 14.54 4.34
CA PHE A 218 -7.89 15.35 5.55
C PHE A 218 -6.96 14.68 6.56
N HIS A 219 -6.06 15.45 7.14
CA HIS A 219 -5.13 15.00 8.17
C HIS A 219 -5.05 16.03 9.28
N VAL A 220 -5.01 15.59 10.55
CA VAL A 220 -4.76 16.43 11.71
C VAL A 220 -3.97 15.68 12.77
N SER A 221 -3.03 16.39 13.41
CA SER A 221 -2.28 15.89 14.56
C SER A 221 -2.22 16.97 15.64
N THR A 222 -2.41 16.55 16.90
CA THR A 222 -2.25 17.45 18.05
C THR A 222 -0.78 17.71 18.40
N GLY A 223 0.13 16.86 17.89
CA GLY A 223 1.45 16.70 18.47
C GLY A 223 1.36 16.14 19.91
N MET A 224 2.51 16.01 20.55
CA MET A 224 2.55 15.58 21.96
C MET A 224 2.23 16.76 22.89
N SER A 225 1.23 16.56 23.76
CA SER A 225 0.88 17.50 24.81
C SER A 225 1.91 17.46 25.96
N LYS A 226 1.87 18.47 26.84
CA LYS A 226 2.70 18.48 28.07
C LYS A 226 2.44 17.27 28.97
N ASP A 227 1.22 16.78 28.96
CA ASP A 227 0.81 15.58 29.74
C ASP A 227 1.12 14.27 29.00
N GLY A 228 1.83 14.29 27.89
CA GLY A 228 2.26 13.12 27.13
C GLY A 228 1.18 12.48 26.24
N TRP A 229 0.08 13.15 25.93
CA TRP A 229 -0.92 12.68 24.98
C TRP A 229 -0.63 13.17 23.56
N ALA A 230 -0.86 12.31 22.59
CA ALA A 230 -0.86 12.66 21.17
C ALA A 230 -2.03 11.99 20.46
N LEU A 231 -2.64 12.70 19.50
CA LEU A 231 -3.71 12.22 18.64
C LEU A 231 -3.36 12.56 17.20
N THR A 232 -3.48 11.57 16.31
CA THR A 232 -3.39 11.76 14.86
C THR A 232 -4.61 11.13 14.19
N LEU A 233 -5.28 11.91 13.36
CA LEU A 233 -6.44 11.48 12.58
C LEU A 233 -6.18 11.73 11.11
N LEU A 234 -6.60 10.79 10.28
CA LEU A 234 -6.67 10.95 8.83
C LEU A 234 -7.97 10.37 8.31
N GLY A 235 -8.57 11.05 7.36
CA GLY A 235 -9.74 10.60 6.61
C GLY A 235 -9.65 11.03 5.17
N GLY A 236 -10.15 10.23 4.26
CA GLY A 236 -10.09 10.57 2.84
C GLY A 236 -10.96 9.68 1.96
N LYS A 237 -11.03 10.08 0.70
CA LYS A 237 -11.68 9.33 -0.36
C LYS A 237 -10.82 9.40 -1.63
N THR A 238 -10.68 8.26 -2.30
CA THR A 238 -10.05 8.14 -3.62
C THR A 238 -11.04 7.47 -4.55
N TRP A 239 -11.28 8.05 -5.74
CA TRP A 239 -12.22 7.49 -6.71
C TRP A 239 -11.82 7.85 -8.13
N GLY A 240 -12.35 7.13 -9.11
CA GLY A 240 -12.10 7.39 -10.53
C GLY A 240 -12.71 6.35 -11.45
N ASP A 241 -12.61 6.61 -12.76
CA ASP A 241 -13.14 5.72 -13.81
C ASP A 241 -12.15 4.61 -14.19
N GLY A 242 -10.85 4.83 -13.91
CA GLY A 242 -9.78 3.93 -14.29
C GLY A 242 -9.34 4.05 -15.75
N TYR A 243 -8.10 3.65 -16.04
CA TYR A 243 -7.53 3.70 -17.39
C TYR A 243 -8.22 2.74 -18.36
N ILE A 244 -8.61 1.58 -17.87
CA ILE A 244 -9.28 0.54 -18.66
C ILE A 244 -10.79 0.74 -18.56
N GLN A 245 -11.48 0.50 -19.66
CA GLN A 245 -12.93 0.59 -19.75
C GLN A 245 -13.62 -0.24 -18.66
N GLY A 246 -14.53 0.39 -17.91
CA GLY A 246 -15.31 -0.27 -16.87
C GLY A 246 -14.48 -0.72 -15.64
N THR A 247 -13.42 0.02 -15.30
CA THR A 247 -12.60 -0.24 -14.12
C THR A 247 -12.71 0.87 -13.07
N GLU A 248 -13.94 1.33 -12.88
CA GLU A 248 -14.27 2.32 -11.87
C GLU A 248 -13.91 1.82 -10.46
N PHE A 249 -13.57 2.74 -9.59
CA PHE A 249 -13.23 2.44 -8.21
C PHE A 249 -13.64 3.54 -7.25
N SER A 250 -13.85 3.18 -6.00
CA SER A 250 -14.06 4.10 -4.89
C SER A 250 -13.53 3.48 -3.60
N ALA A 251 -12.67 4.21 -2.90
CA ALA A 251 -12.09 3.82 -1.63
C ALA A 251 -12.18 4.96 -0.64
N TYR A 252 -12.65 4.67 0.57
CA TYR A 252 -12.50 5.56 1.73
C TYR A 252 -11.29 5.11 2.54
N ASN A 253 -10.64 6.06 3.19
CA ASN A 253 -9.49 5.81 4.04
C ASN A 253 -9.73 6.43 5.41
N TYR A 254 -9.36 5.72 6.46
CA TYR A 254 -9.33 6.28 7.80
C TYR A 254 -8.12 5.76 8.57
N PHE A 255 -7.60 6.61 9.42
CA PHE A 255 -6.53 6.29 10.35
C PHE A 255 -6.75 7.08 11.64
N VAL A 256 -6.61 6.40 12.76
CA VAL A 256 -6.67 6.97 14.10
C VAL A 256 -5.48 6.43 14.88
N ASN A 257 -4.68 7.32 15.44
CA ASN A 257 -3.67 6.95 16.42
C ASN A 257 -3.82 7.81 17.67
N ILE A 258 -3.97 7.16 18.80
CA ILE A 258 -3.99 7.80 20.12
C ILE A 258 -2.82 7.23 20.91
N ALA A 259 -1.94 8.08 21.39
CA ALA A 259 -0.77 7.66 22.12
C ALA A 259 -0.62 8.41 23.44
N LYS A 260 -0.08 7.73 24.43
CA LYS A 260 0.22 8.26 25.76
C LYS A 260 1.62 7.85 26.17
N ARG A 261 2.47 8.82 26.39
CA ARG A 261 3.70 8.64 27.16
C ARG A 261 3.35 8.73 28.65
N ILE A 262 3.39 7.59 29.34
CA ILE A 262 3.06 7.51 30.77
C ILE A 262 4.21 8.09 31.59
N ASN A 263 5.44 7.72 31.23
CA ASN A 263 6.70 8.21 31.78
C ASN A 263 7.83 7.91 30.79
N ASP A 264 9.08 8.08 31.18
CA ASP A 264 10.24 7.83 30.29
C ASP A 264 10.45 6.35 29.97
N ALA A 265 9.88 5.44 30.78
CA ALA A 265 10.00 4.00 30.58
C ALA A 265 8.81 3.39 29.83
N HIS A 266 7.63 4.01 29.88
CA HIS A 266 6.40 3.41 29.38
C HIS A 266 5.63 4.31 28.40
N GLN A 267 5.30 3.73 27.26
CA GLN A 267 4.43 4.33 26.26
C GLN A 267 3.37 3.34 25.80
N ILE A 268 2.15 3.81 25.64
CA ILE A 268 1.04 3.04 25.09
C ILE A 268 0.49 3.78 23.88
N SER A 269 0.13 3.05 22.81
CA SER A 269 -0.58 3.62 21.68
C SER A 269 -1.65 2.68 21.16
N PHE A 270 -2.79 3.26 20.82
CA PHE A 270 -3.85 2.60 20.07
C PHE A 270 -3.83 3.10 18.63
N THR A 271 -3.86 2.18 17.67
CA THR A 271 -3.92 2.49 16.24
C THR A 271 -5.07 1.74 15.61
N ALA A 272 -5.88 2.44 14.83
CA ALA A 272 -6.94 1.86 14.02
C ALA A 272 -6.85 2.44 12.60
N PHE A 273 -6.87 1.59 11.58
CA PHE A 273 -6.89 2.02 10.19
C PHE A 273 -7.61 1.02 9.29
N GLY A 274 -8.07 1.49 8.16
CA GLY A 274 -8.75 0.67 7.17
C GLY A 274 -9.14 1.48 5.93
N SER A 275 -9.58 0.75 4.91
CA SER A 275 -9.99 1.31 3.64
C SER A 275 -11.20 0.52 3.10
N PRO A 276 -12.43 0.88 3.49
CA PRO A 276 -13.61 0.34 2.80
C PRO A 276 -13.57 0.77 1.34
N GLN A 277 -13.57 -0.20 0.44
CA GLN A 277 -13.38 0.06 -0.98
C GLN A 277 -14.13 -0.92 -1.86
N TRP A 278 -14.44 -0.50 -3.06
CA TRP A 278 -14.80 -1.36 -4.17
C TRP A 278 -14.08 -0.93 -5.46
N HIS A 279 -13.83 -1.87 -6.32
CA HIS A 279 -13.27 -1.61 -7.63
C HIS A 279 -13.62 -2.70 -8.63
N ASN A 280 -13.72 -2.31 -9.87
CA ASN A 280 -13.83 -3.20 -11.02
C ASN A 280 -12.45 -3.41 -11.65
N GLN A 281 -12.26 -4.58 -12.28
CA GLN A 281 -11.00 -4.95 -12.90
C GLN A 281 -11.23 -5.49 -14.31
N ARG A 282 -10.18 -5.48 -15.10
CA ARG A 282 -10.07 -6.40 -16.24
C ARG A 282 -9.50 -7.71 -15.74
N SER A 283 -10.21 -8.81 -15.97
CA SER A 283 -9.72 -10.13 -15.60
C SER A 283 -8.36 -10.43 -16.24
N ASN A 284 -7.46 -11.01 -15.47
CA ASN A 284 -6.15 -11.47 -15.92
C ASN A 284 -6.08 -13.00 -16.10
N LYS A 285 -7.20 -13.70 -15.93
CA LYS A 285 -7.22 -15.16 -15.97
C LYS A 285 -6.99 -15.70 -17.37
N ASP A 286 -7.55 -15.03 -18.40
CA ASP A 286 -7.40 -15.41 -19.80
C ASP A 286 -7.11 -14.16 -20.61
N GLY A 287 -5.88 -13.66 -20.53
CA GLY A 287 -5.43 -12.47 -21.26
C GLY A 287 -5.55 -12.67 -22.79
N LEU A 288 -5.76 -11.59 -23.51
CA LEU A 288 -5.79 -11.61 -24.98
C LEU A 288 -4.37 -11.80 -25.56
N SER A 289 -4.27 -12.67 -26.56
CA SER A 289 -3.08 -12.79 -27.41
C SER A 289 -2.90 -11.52 -28.28
N ILE A 290 -1.75 -11.39 -28.95
CA ILE A 290 -1.52 -10.31 -29.90
C ILE A 290 -2.64 -10.25 -30.96
N LYS A 291 -3.03 -11.40 -31.49
CA LYS A 291 -4.14 -11.52 -32.43
C LYS A 291 -5.48 -11.08 -31.82
N GLY A 292 -5.71 -11.44 -30.55
CA GLY A 292 -6.89 -10.98 -29.80
C GLY A 292 -6.92 -9.46 -29.63
N TRP A 293 -5.80 -8.83 -29.31
CA TRP A 293 -5.68 -7.38 -29.24
C TRP A 293 -5.89 -6.68 -30.59
N GLN A 294 -5.44 -7.28 -31.69
CA GLN A 294 -5.72 -6.77 -33.02
C GLN A 294 -7.22 -6.84 -33.35
N ALA A 295 -7.90 -7.92 -32.97
CA ALA A 295 -9.33 -8.09 -33.21
C ALA A 295 -10.19 -7.05 -32.47
N VAL A 296 -9.81 -6.62 -31.24
CA VAL A 296 -10.59 -5.65 -30.47
C VAL A 296 -10.28 -4.19 -30.82
N LYS A 297 -9.29 -3.93 -31.65
CA LYS A 297 -8.89 -2.57 -32.01
C LYS A 297 -10.07 -1.72 -32.51
N ASN A 298 -10.94 -2.29 -33.30
CA ASN A 298 -12.06 -1.58 -33.91
C ASN A 298 -13.14 -1.17 -32.91
N TYR A 299 -13.24 -1.83 -31.75
CA TYR A 299 -14.19 -1.48 -30.71
C TYR A 299 -13.80 -0.22 -29.91
N MET A 300 -12.55 0.20 -29.98
CA MET A 300 -12.06 1.34 -29.21
C MET A 300 -11.99 2.65 -30.03
N GLY A 301 -12.26 2.62 -31.33
CA GLY A 301 -12.16 3.79 -32.19
C GLY A 301 -10.77 4.42 -32.13
N ASP A 302 -10.69 5.71 -31.80
CA ASP A 302 -9.42 6.46 -31.68
C ASP A 302 -8.68 6.19 -30.34
N LYS A 303 -9.31 5.47 -29.42
CA LYS A 303 -8.69 5.12 -28.13
C LYS A 303 -7.73 3.94 -28.30
N SER A 304 -6.74 3.86 -27.43
CA SER A 304 -5.83 2.72 -27.36
C SER A 304 -6.60 1.40 -27.20
N PRO A 305 -6.34 0.37 -28.01
CA PRO A 305 -6.97 -0.95 -27.85
C PRO A 305 -6.69 -1.57 -26.47
N TYR A 306 -5.60 -1.19 -25.82
CA TYR A 306 -5.25 -1.67 -24.47
C TYR A 306 -6.20 -1.16 -23.38
N ARG A 307 -7.05 -0.17 -23.67
CA ARG A 307 -8.14 0.25 -22.78
C ARG A 307 -9.36 -0.69 -22.82
N TYR A 308 -9.43 -1.59 -23.78
CA TYR A 308 -10.54 -2.52 -23.93
C TYR A 308 -10.62 -3.50 -22.74
N ASN A 309 -11.84 -3.69 -22.25
CA ASN A 309 -12.15 -4.68 -21.21
C ASN A 309 -13.19 -5.67 -21.72
N PRO A 310 -12.83 -6.95 -21.92
CA PRO A 310 -13.75 -7.95 -22.45
C PRO A 310 -14.98 -8.21 -21.59
N THR A 311 -14.95 -7.82 -20.31
CA THR A 311 -16.06 -8.02 -19.35
C THR A 311 -16.87 -6.75 -19.07
N TYR A 312 -16.51 -5.62 -19.69
CA TYR A 312 -17.30 -4.40 -19.57
C TYR A 312 -18.57 -4.48 -20.41
N GLY A 313 -19.70 -4.21 -19.80
CA GLY A 313 -20.98 -4.25 -20.48
C GLY A 313 -22.15 -3.75 -19.64
N PHE A 314 -23.36 -4.07 -20.09
CA PHE A 314 -24.58 -3.55 -19.52
C PHE A 314 -25.58 -4.69 -19.26
N GLY A 315 -26.35 -4.53 -18.22
CA GLY A 315 -27.46 -5.40 -17.87
C GLY A 315 -28.77 -5.03 -18.56
N PRO A 316 -29.87 -5.75 -18.25
CA PRO A 316 -31.16 -5.58 -18.94
C PRO A 316 -31.76 -4.18 -18.81
N ASN A 317 -31.46 -3.45 -17.74
CA ASN A 317 -31.95 -2.10 -17.50
C ASN A 317 -30.95 -1.01 -17.92
N GLY A 318 -29.89 -1.36 -18.64
CA GLY A 318 -28.82 -0.46 -19.05
C GLY A 318 -27.81 -0.12 -17.93
N GLU A 319 -27.88 -0.80 -16.79
CA GLU A 319 -26.93 -0.64 -15.70
C GLU A 319 -25.56 -1.22 -16.09
N ARG A 320 -24.50 -0.54 -15.70
CA ARG A 320 -23.11 -1.03 -15.89
C ARG A 320 -22.89 -2.26 -15.02
N MET A 321 -22.33 -3.29 -15.62
CA MET A 321 -21.97 -4.53 -14.96
C MET A 321 -20.52 -4.91 -15.19
N SER A 322 -19.93 -5.61 -14.24
CA SER A 322 -18.58 -6.18 -14.36
C SER A 322 -18.54 -7.56 -13.73
N ALA A 323 -18.06 -8.54 -14.48
CA ALA A 323 -17.81 -9.87 -13.93
C ALA A 323 -16.59 -9.92 -13.01
N SER A 324 -15.75 -8.89 -13.01
CA SER A 324 -14.55 -8.78 -12.17
C SER A 324 -14.68 -7.59 -11.21
N HIS A 325 -15.57 -7.72 -10.24
CA HIS A 325 -15.82 -6.75 -9.17
C HIS A 325 -15.26 -7.26 -7.86
N ASN A 326 -14.65 -6.37 -7.06
CA ASN A 326 -14.21 -6.61 -5.70
C ASN A 326 -14.72 -5.52 -4.77
N GLU A 327 -15.21 -5.92 -3.60
CA GLU A 327 -15.62 -5.03 -2.53
C GLU A 327 -15.16 -5.59 -1.18
N TYR A 328 -14.29 -4.85 -0.48
CA TYR A 328 -13.69 -5.30 0.77
C TYR A 328 -13.55 -4.17 1.79
N HIS A 329 -13.67 -4.56 3.07
CA HIS A 329 -13.24 -3.76 4.20
C HIS A 329 -12.51 -4.66 5.19
N LYS A 330 -11.23 -4.35 5.46
CA LYS A 330 -10.35 -5.11 6.35
C LYS A 330 -9.69 -4.16 7.36
N PRO A 331 -10.44 -3.67 8.37
CA PRO A 331 -9.86 -2.84 9.42
C PRO A 331 -8.78 -3.59 10.21
N GLN A 332 -7.78 -2.85 10.63
CA GLN A 332 -6.74 -3.28 11.54
C GLN A 332 -6.75 -2.38 12.77
N LEU A 333 -6.86 -3.00 13.95
CA LEU A 333 -6.77 -2.32 15.23
C LEU A 333 -5.61 -2.90 16.02
N SER A 334 -4.85 -2.07 16.70
CA SER A 334 -3.76 -2.53 17.56
C SER A 334 -3.60 -1.69 18.81
N LEU A 335 -3.24 -2.33 19.90
CA LEU A 335 -2.80 -1.72 21.13
C LEU A 335 -1.34 -2.10 21.36
N ASN A 336 -0.46 -1.09 21.37
CA ASN A 336 0.96 -1.28 21.47
C ASN A 336 1.45 -0.72 22.82
N HIS A 337 2.27 -1.49 23.51
CA HIS A 337 2.95 -1.07 24.73
C HIS A 337 4.46 -1.18 24.54
N GLN A 338 5.15 -0.13 24.91
CA GLN A 338 6.59 -0.03 24.92
C GLN A 338 7.06 0.11 26.34
N TRP A 339 8.00 -0.72 26.74
CA TRP A 339 8.64 -0.67 28.02
C TRP A 339 10.17 -0.65 27.88
N GLN A 340 10.78 0.49 28.17
CA GLN A 340 12.23 0.61 28.35
C GLN A 340 12.57 0.17 29.77
N ILE A 341 13.01 -1.08 29.94
CA ILE A 341 13.28 -1.69 31.23
C ILE A 341 14.51 -1.03 31.87
N ASN A 342 15.55 -0.79 31.08
CA ASN A 342 16.76 -0.07 31.41
C ASN A 342 17.47 0.41 30.15
N GLU A 343 18.64 1.02 30.23
CA GLU A 343 19.38 1.55 29.08
C GLU A 343 19.71 0.50 28.00
N LYS A 344 19.78 -0.78 28.35
CA LYS A 344 20.18 -1.87 27.47
C LYS A 344 19.02 -2.79 27.06
N SER A 345 17.90 -2.72 27.76
CA SER A 345 16.82 -3.70 27.65
C SER A 345 15.45 -3.05 27.41
N SER A 346 14.70 -3.56 26.46
CA SER A 346 13.33 -3.12 26.16
C SER A 346 12.40 -4.28 25.85
N LEU A 347 11.11 -4.09 26.11
CA LEU A 347 10.03 -4.99 25.77
C LEU A 347 8.98 -4.23 24.95
N SER A 348 8.68 -4.76 23.77
CA SER A 348 7.64 -4.28 22.88
C SER A 348 6.53 -5.31 22.80
N THR A 349 5.30 -4.92 23.09
CA THR A 349 4.13 -5.81 23.01
C THR A 349 3.03 -5.14 22.20
N ALA A 350 2.47 -5.87 21.22
CA ALA A 350 1.35 -5.46 20.41
C ALA A 350 0.24 -6.52 20.47
N ALA A 351 -0.94 -6.14 20.93
CA ALA A 351 -2.16 -6.92 20.75
C ALA A 351 -2.92 -6.32 19.55
N TYR A 352 -3.40 -7.17 18.65
CA TYR A 352 -4.07 -6.67 17.45
C TYR A 352 -5.23 -7.54 16.99
N VAL A 353 -6.14 -6.92 16.26
CA VAL A 353 -7.28 -7.58 15.63
C VAL A 353 -7.48 -7.03 14.22
N SER A 354 -7.78 -7.93 13.27
CA SER A 354 -8.24 -7.59 11.93
C SER A 354 -9.55 -8.30 11.65
N ILE A 355 -10.56 -7.54 11.20
CA ILE A 355 -11.90 -8.07 10.90
C ILE A 355 -12.17 -7.83 9.43
N GLY A 356 -11.93 -8.85 8.60
CA GLY A 356 -12.11 -8.77 7.16
C GLY A 356 -13.51 -9.18 6.74
N ARG A 357 -14.15 -8.37 5.89
CA ARG A 357 -15.44 -8.66 5.24
C ARG A 357 -15.39 -8.17 3.81
N GLY A 358 -15.82 -9.02 2.89
CA GLY A 358 -15.91 -8.61 1.50
C GLY A 358 -16.20 -9.75 0.55
N TYR A 359 -16.24 -9.41 -0.73
CA TYR A 359 -16.50 -10.38 -1.79
C TYR A 359 -15.86 -9.95 -3.12
N GLY A 360 -15.67 -10.92 -3.98
CA GLY A 360 -15.45 -10.71 -5.40
C GLY A 360 -16.56 -11.38 -6.21
N ASN A 361 -16.87 -10.83 -7.37
CA ASN A 361 -17.78 -11.49 -8.29
C ASN A 361 -17.15 -12.79 -8.81
N ALA A 362 -17.95 -13.85 -8.88
CA ALA A 362 -17.56 -15.16 -9.38
C ALA A 362 -18.66 -15.69 -10.31
N GLY A 363 -18.39 -15.65 -11.61
CA GLY A 363 -19.31 -16.19 -12.61
C GLY A 363 -19.38 -17.71 -12.53
N GLN A 364 -20.59 -18.26 -12.43
CA GLN A 364 -20.88 -19.68 -12.36
C GLN A 364 -21.59 -20.15 -13.63
N GLY A 365 -21.51 -21.45 -13.89
CA GLY A 365 -22.20 -22.08 -15.01
C GLY A 365 -21.43 -22.00 -16.33
N TYR A 366 -22.08 -22.47 -17.36
CA TYR A 366 -21.51 -22.59 -18.69
C TYR A 366 -22.59 -22.65 -19.76
N LYS A 367 -22.22 -22.30 -20.99
CA LYS A 367 -23.05 -22.55 -22.18
C LYS A 367 -22.56 -23.82 -22.90
N LYS A 368 -23.48 -24.62 -23.41
CA LYS A 368 -23.21 -25.64 -24.43
C LYS A 368 -23.68 -25.13 -25.79
N ASP A 369 -22.88 -25.37 -26.83
CA ASP A 369 -23.34 -25.16 -28.21
C ASP A 369 -24.24 -26.32 -28.71
N ALA A 370 -24.76 -26.21 -29.90
CA ALA A 370 -25.61 -27.23 -30.51
C ALA A 370 -24.90 -28.59 -30.68
N ASN A 371 -23.56 -28.60 -30.67
CA ASN A 371 -22.74 -29.81 -30.79
C ASN A 371 -22.37 -30.38 -29.42
N GLY A 372 -22.87 -29.81 -28.31
CA GLY A 372 -22.60 -30.24 -26.96
C GLY A 372 -21.26 -29.75 -26.39
N THR A 373 -20.54 -28.87 -27.12
CA THR A 373 -19.28 -28.28 -26.65
C THR A 373 -19.55 -27.34 -25.49
N THR A 374 -18.85 -27.56 -24.37
CA THR A 374 -18.99 -26.74 -23.18
C THR A 374 -18.04 -25.56 -23.20
N TYR A 375 -18.56 -24.37 -23.13
CA TYR A 375 -17.80 -23.11 -23.02
C TYR A 375 -17.77 -22.65 -21.55
N ARG A 376 -16.69 -22.96 -20.88
CA ARG A 376 -16.39 -22.43 -19.55
C ARG A 376 -15.71 -21.06 -19.69
N ASN A 377 -15.70 -20.30 -18.63
CA ASN A 377 -15.02 -18.97 -18.53
C ASN A 377 -15.61 -17.88 -19.44
N MET A 378 -16.85 -18.02 -19.91
CA MET A 378 -17.50 -16.98 -20.70
C MET A 378 -17.62 -15.64 -19.97
N TRP A 379 -17.73 -15.69 -18.66
CA TRP A 379 -17.81 -14.50 -17.81
C TRP A 379 -16.56 -13.61 -17.89
N TYR A 380 -15.42 -14.12 -18.31
CA TYR A 380 -14.18 -13.34 -18.40
C TYR A 380 -13.98 -12.69 -19.76
N GLY A 381 -14.90 -12.87 -20.71
CA GLY A 381 -14.90 -12.24 -22.01
C GLY A 381 -13.80 -12.72 -22.98
N SER A 382 -12.91 -13.63 -22.54
CA SER A 382 -11.86 -14.24 -23.38
C SER A 382 -11.62 -15.69 -23.00
N TYR A 383 -11.08 -16.45 -23.95
CA TYR A 383 -10.69 -17.84 -23.72
C TYR A 383 -9.45 -18.18 -24.57
N LYS A 384 -8.42 -18.73 -23.95
CA LYS A 384 -7.14 -19.11 -24.60
C LYS A 384 -6.59 -18.03 -25.52
N GLY A 385 -6.60 -16.81 -25.07
CA GLY A 385 -6.07 -15.66 -25.80
C GLY A 385 -7.00 -15.07 -26.87
N ASN A 386 -8.16 -15.65 -27.12
CA ASN A 386 -9.13 -15.15 -28.09
C ASN A 386 -10.28 -14.44 -27.38
N LEU A 387 -10.80 -13.39 -28.01
CA LEU A 387 -12.01 -12.74 -27.56
C LEU A 387 -13.18 -13.74 -27.63
N ASN A 388 -13.95 -13.84 -26.54
CA ASN A 388 -15.21 -14.56 -26.57
C ASN A 388 -16.26 -13.74 -27.33
N THR A 389 -16.80 -14.32 -28.40
CA THR A 389 -17.80 -13.67 -29.25
C THR A 389 -19.24 -13.94 -28.79
N TYR A 390 -19.45 -14.88 -27.87
CA TYR A 390 -20.76 -15.08 -27.25
C TYR A 390 -21.04 -13.94 -26.26
N PHE A 391 -22.29 -13.56 -26.15
CA PHE A 391 -22.72 -12.46 -25.29
C PHE A 391 -21.90 -11.19 -25.56
N ARG A 392 -21.70 -10.88 -26.83
CA ARG A 392 -20.94 -9.73 -27.29
C ARG A 392 -21.76 -8.88 -28.23
N ASN A 393 -21.96 -7.62 -27.88
CA ASN A 393 -22.61 -6.63 -28.71
C ASN A 393 -21.71 -6.21 -29.89
N SER A 394 -22.30 -5.63 -30.91
CA SER A 394 -21.58 -5.16 -32.11
C SER A 394 -20.54 -4.06 -31.77
N ASP A 395 -20.75 -3.31 -30.73
CA ASP A 395 -19.82 -2.29 -30.20
C ASP A 395 -18.68 -2.87 -29.34
N GLY A 396 -18.66 -4.19 -29.14
CA GLY A 396 -17.66 -4.90 -28.37
C GLY A 396 -17.95 -4.98 -26.86
N THR A 397 -19.04 -4.41 -26.37
CA THR A 397 -19.45 -4.54 -24.97
C THR A 397 -19.96 -5.94 -24.65
N PHE A 398 -19.81 -6.38 -23.39
CA PHE A 398 -20.34 -7.66 -22.95
C PHE A 398 -21.86 -7.56 -22.72
N ALA A 399 -22.62 -8.45 -23.34
CA ALA A 399 -24.09 -8.45 -23.30
C ALA A 399 -24.58 -9.30 -22.13
N TYR A 400 -24.63 -8.72 -20.92
CA TYR A 400 -25.17 -9.38 -19.74
C TYR A 400 -26.68 -9.65 -19.88
N ASP A 401 -27.42 -8.76 -20.56
CA ASP A 401 -28.82 -8.91 -20.92
C ASP A 401 -29.10 -10.24 -21.61
N GLN A 402 -28.28 -10.63 -22.59
CA GLN A 402 -28.44 -11.91 -23.29
C GLN A 402 -28.28 -13.13 -22.37
N ILE A 403 -27.52 -13.02 -21.26
CA ILE A 403 -27.44 -14.09 -20.26
C ILE A 403 -28.75 -14.18 -19.48
N TYR A 404 -29.36 -13.04 -19.15
CA TYR A 404 -30.68 -13.01 -18.51
C TYR A 404 -31.74 -13.66 -19.41
N ASP A 405 -31.80 -13.26 -20.67
CA ASP A 405 -32.72 -13.83 -21.66
C ASP A 405 -32.53 -15.35 -21.84
N MET A 406 -31.28 -15.79 -21.89
CA MET A 406 -30.96 -17.22 -21.98
C MET A 406 -31.41 -18.00 -20.73
N ASN A 407 -31.25 -17.42 -19.55
CA ASN A 407 -31.66 -18.04 -18.31
C ASN A 407 -33.20 -18.08 -18.20
N GLU A 408 -33.89 -17.02 -18.62
CA GLU A 408 -35.35 -16.93 -18.61
C GLU A 408 -35.97 -17.94 -19.58
N ALA A 409 -35.38 -18.12 -20.73
CA ALA A 409 -35.81 -19.10 -21.74
C ALA A 409 -35.47 -20.56 -21.40
N SER A 410 -34.78 -20.84 -20.28
CA SER A 410 -34.32 -22.18 -19.92
C SER A 410 -35.32 -22.94 -19.08
N ASP A 411 -35.81 -24.07 -19.57
CA ASP A 411 -36.68 -24.99 -18.82
C ASP A 411 -35.98 -25.69 -17.64
N ASN A 412 -34.63 -25.65 -17.62
CA ASN A 412 -33.81 -26.34 -16.62
C ASN A 412 -33.20 -25.40 -15.56
N GLY A 413 -33.75 -24.20 -15.42
CA GLY A 413 -33.21 -23.18 -14.51
C GLY A 413 -32.03 -22.41 -15.11
N SER A 414 -31.42 -21.53 -14.32
CA SER A 414 -30.33 -20.67 -14.77
C SER A 414 -29.09 -21.45 -15.19
N MET A 415 -28.66 -21.28 -16.44
CA MET A 415 -27.46 -21.91 -16.98
C MET A 415 -26.18 -21.18 -16.59
N MET A 416 -26.27 -19.85 -16.42
CA MET A 416 -25.16 -19.01 -16.00
C MET A 416 -25.67 -18.03 -14.92
N ALA A 417 -24.92 -17.89 -13.84
CA ALA A 417 -25.25 -17.00 -12.74
C ALA A 417 -24.03 -16.22 -12.27
N MET A 418 -24.22 -14.99 -11.83
CA MET A 418 -23.21 -14.23 -11.13
C MET A 418 -23.41 -14.44 -9.63
N SER A 419 -22.40 -15.01 -8.98
CA SER A 419 -22.37 -15.16 -7.53
C SER A 419 -21.37 -14.21 -6.88
N LYS A 420 -21.54 -14.01 -5.57
CA LYS A 420 -20.54 -13.34 -4.74
C LYS A 420 -19.70 -14.40 -4.03
N SER A 421 -18.39 -14.40 -4.28
CA SER A 421 -17.43 -15.16 -3.48
C SER A 421 -17.13 -14.35 -2.22
N ILE A 422 -17.90 -14.63 -1.16
CA ILE A 422 -17.79 -13.91 0.12
C ILE A 422 -16.62 -14.49 0.92
N ASN A 423 -15.76 -13.60 1.41
CA ASN A 423 -14.65 -13.94 2.28
C ASN A 423 -14.73 -13.11 3.56
N GLU A 424 -14.72 -13.81 4.68
CA GLU A 424 -14.80 -13.23 6.00
C GLU A 424 -13.73 -13.85 6.90
N HIS A 425 -13.09 -13.03 7.71
CA HIS A 425 -12.20 -13.51 8.76
C HIS A 425 -12.20 -12.60 9.97
N ASN A 426 -11.94 -13.21 11.12
CA ASN A 426 -11.57 -12.53 12.36
C ASN A 426 -10.17 -13.02 12.72
N TRP A 427 -9.25 -12.10 12.83
CA TRP A 427 -7.84 -12.39 13.02
C TRP A 427 -7.36 -11.68 14.29
N TYR A 428 -6.88 -12.44 15.26
CA TYR A 428 -6.40 -11.95 16.55
C TYR A 428 -4.93 -12.30 16.71
N GLY A 429 -4.16 -11.39 17.30
CA GLY A 429 -2.75 -11.67 17.52
C GLY A 429 -2.17 -10.94 18.71
N LEU A 430 -1.12 -11.55 19.25
CA LEU A 430 -0.25 -11.01 20.29
C LEU A 430 1.19 -11.19 19.86
N LEU A 431 1.88 -10.08 19.65
CA LEU A 431 3.30 -10.06 19.35
C LEU A 431 4.04 -9.40 20.51
N SER A 432 5.05 -10.08 21.06
CA SER A 432 5.88 -9.51 22.13
C SER A 432 7.35 -9.79 21.83
N THR A 433 8.18 -8.75 21.86
CA THR A 433 9.61 -8.84 21.54
C THR A 433 10.43 -8.20 22.66
N TYR A 434 11.30 -8.99 23.26
CA TYR A 434 12.31 -8.55 24.20
C TYR A 434 13.64 -8.35 23.47
N THR A 435 14.27 -7.21 23.74
CA THR A 435 15.58 -6.87 23.18
C THR A 435 16.52 -6.48 24.33
N THR A 436 17.76 -6.98 24.31
CA THR A 436 18.78 -6.57 25.29
C THR A 436 20.19 -6.64 24.71
N LYS A 437 21.10 -5.90 25.33
CA LYS A 437 22.54 -5.92 25.01
C LYS A 437 23.34 -6.53 26.15
N PHE A 438 24.14 -7.53 25.83
CA PHE A 438 25.12 -8.11 26.74
C PHE A 438 26.53 -7.54 26.42
N GLY A 439 27.00 -6.62 27.25
CA GLY A 439 28.21 -5.85 26.95
C GLY A 439 28.07 -5.00 25.69
N ASP A 440 29.17 -4.85 24.94
CA ASP A 440 29.21 -4.06 23.70
C ASP A 440 29.15 -4.91 22.41
N TYR A 441 29.14 -6.23 22.56
CA TYR A 441 29.36 -7.15 21.44
C TYR A 441 28.17 -8.05 21.11
N ILE A 442 27.22 -8.23 22.02
CA ILE A 442 26.12 -9.17 21.83
C ILE A 442 24.79 -8.42 21.95
N ASP A 443 24.05 -8.38 20.84
CA ASP A 443 22.67 -7.96 20.82
C ASP A 443 21.77 -9.20 20.80
N PHE A 444 20.91 -9.33 21.80
CA PHE A 444 19.91 -10.40 21.88
C PHE A 444 18.53 -9.85 21.64
N TYR A 445 17.73 -10.57 20.87
CA TYR A 445 16.30 -10.37 20.76
C TYR A 445 15.58 -11.72 20.70
N GLY A 446 14.40 -11.78 21.30
CA GLY A 446 13.56 -12.95 21.29
C GLY A 446 12.13 -12.58 21.63
N GLY A 447 11.17 -13.40 21.21
CA GLY A 447 9.78 -13.01 21.41
C GLY A 447 8.79 -14.12 21.14
N ILE A 448 7.52 -13.74 21.25
CA ILE A 448 6.35 -14.59 21.00
C ILE A 448 5.49 -13.91 19.94
N ASP A 449 5.07 -14.67 18.95
CA ASP A 449 4.08 -14.28 17.96
C ASP A 449 2.94 -15.32 17.97
N PHE A 450 1.82 -14.93 18.58
CA PHE A 450 0.61 -15.74 18.62
C PHE A 450 -0.43 -15.16 17.66
N ARG A 451 -1.04 -16.02 16.86
CA ARG A 451 -2.10 -15.65 15.89
C ARG A 451 -3.20 -16.70 15.91
N TYR A 452 -4.43 -16.20 15.87
CA TYR A 452 -5.64 -17.00 15.79
C TYR A 452 -6.59 -16.41 14.73
#